data_849b486c62231c1b37d965ec24c32c78
#
_entry.id   849b486c62231c1b37d965ec24c32c78
#
_cell.length_a   1.000
_cell.length_b   1.000
_cell.length_c   1.000
_cell.angle_alpha   90.00
_cell.angle_beta   90.00
_cell.angle_gamma   90.00
#
_symmetry.space_group_name_H-M   'P 1'
#
loop_
_entity.id
_entity.type
_entity.pdbx_description
1 polymer ?
#
loop_
_entity_poly.entity_id
_entity_poly.type
_entity_poly.pdbx_seq_one_letter_code
_entity_poly.pdbx_strand_id
1 'polypeptide(L)'
;MSRSERCFWIACYPDLPRPIGGVKQMHRLAEAIKACGHRAVLVQESADFHPGWFQSKVSTIARADWITGTQFNPQTDVVIVAETFLPMIPKLAPGVPKVLFNQNGAYSFGVQGKPLLSPQKVLAMYRHQELRQIWCVSEHDRRLLSLGFGLHTNRVRRIVNGLETEHLKPSGRKKRQVVYMPRKNNADAEVVMALLQQQPWFRDWSLLPIRNCSHAEVVQALQQSLMFLSFGHPEGFGLPVAEALACGCAVVGYSGLGGRELFAFARGYGLGIEVAFGDWLGFVDGVRQLDQHLRQRQDDLLHQLQAMSDEVRQRYSALAMQTSVAAAIRQLD
;
A
#
# COMPACT_ATOMS: atom_id res chain seq x y z
N MET A 1 -16.41 -31.08 3.90
CA MET A 1 -16.89 -30.72 2.54
C MET A 1 -15.78 -29.98 1.82
N SER A 2 -15.28 -30.52 0.71
CA SER A 2 -14.32 -29.85 -0.17
C SER A 2 -14.98 -28.57 -0.69
N ARG A 3 -14.41 -27.39 -0.38
CA ARG A 3 -14.88 -26.14 -0.97
C ARG A 3 -14.61 -26.17 -2.46
N SER A 4 -15.59 -25.78 -3.27
CA SER A 4 -15.41 -25.67 -4.71
C SER A 4 -14.34 -24.63 -5.03
N GLU A 5 -13.45 -24.93 -5.96
CA GLU A 5 -12.48 -24.00 -6.50
C GLU A 5 -13.21 -22.78 -7.09
N ARG A 6 -12.79 -21.58 -6.70
CA ARG A 6 -13.30 -20.31 -7.25
C ARG A 6 -12.34 -19.75 -8.28
N CYS A 7 -12.85 -18.95 -9.21
CA CYS A 7 -12.06 -18.16 -10.13
C CYS A 7 -12.22 -16.66 -9.82
N PHE A 8 -11.12 -16.00 -9.53
CA PHE A 8 -11.06 -14.56 -9.24
C PHE A 8 -10.52 -13.80 -10.46
N TRP A 9 -11.36 -12.97 -11.03
CA TRP A 9 -11.03 -12.08 -12.15
C TRP A 9 -10.69 -10.70 -11.57
N ILE A 10 -9.43 -10.27 -11.67
CA ILE A 10 -8.94 -9.05 -11.03
C ILE A 10 -8.75 -7.98 -12.10
N ALA A 11 -9.60 -6.96 -12.10
CA ALA A 11 -9.51 -5.85 -13.05
C ALA A 11 -8.27 -4.98 -12.74
N CYS A 12 -7.25 -5.09 -13.57
CA CYS A 12 -5.95 -4.42 -13.43
C CYS A 12 -5.59 -3.63 -14.69
N TYR A 13 -6.53 -2.86 -15.22
CA TYR A 13 -6.39 -1.99 -16.38
C TYR A 13 -6.78 -0.53 -16.04
N PRO A 14 -6.40 0.49 -16.83
CA PRO A 14 -5.53 0.39 -18.00
C PRO A 14 -4.10 -0.04 -17.65
N ASP A 15 -3.36 -0.51 -18.66
CA ASP A 15 -1.97 -0.91 -18.50
C ASP A 15 -1.10 0.32 -18.18
N LEU A 16 -0.42 0.28 -17.04
CA LEU A 16 0.37 1.41 -16.54
C LEU A 16 1.83 0.99 -16.36
N PRO A 17 2.75 1.45 -17.24
CA PRO A 17 4.16 1.05 -17.18
C PRO A 17 4.91 1.71 -16.03
N ARG A 18 4.41 2.84 -15.51
CA ARG A 18 5.05 3.55 -14.39
C ARG A 18 4.88 2.82 -13.07
N PRO A 19 5.82 2.96 -12.11
CA PRO A 19 5.71 2.36 -10.79
C PRO A 19 4.51 2.88 -10.00
N ILE A 20 3.51 2.00 -9.79
CA ILE A 20 2.31 2.26 -8.99
C ILE A 20 2.14 1.11 -8.00
N GLY A 21 2.27 1.38 -6.71
CA GLY A 21 2.16 0.37 -5.65
C GLY A 21 0.84 -0.41 -5.69
N GLY A 22 -0.26 0.23 -6.06
CA GLY A 22 -1.56 -0.42 -6.21
C GLY A 22 -1.58 -1.51 -7.28
N VAL A 23 -0.94 -1.29 -8.43
CA VAL A 23 -0.79 -2.31 -9.48
C VAL A 23 0.01 -3.50 -8.95
N LYS A 24 1.15 -3.27 -8.28
CA LYS A 24 1.94 -4.32 -7.64
C LYS A 24 1.10 -5.13 -6.65
N GLN A 25 0.29 -4.46 -5.82
CA GLN A 25 -0.56 -5.14 -4.84
C GLN A 25 -1.70 -5.96 -5.48
N MET A 26 -2.19 -5.61 -6.67
CA MET A 26 -3.10 -6.47 -7.44
C MET A 26 -2.44 -7.79 -7.86
N HIS A 27 -1.18 -7.74 -8.30
CA HIS A 27 -0.40 -8.94 -8.61
C HIS A 27 -0.17 -9.79 -7.37
N ARG A 28 0.24 -9.18 -6.23
CA ARG A 28 0.42 -9.90 -4.95
C ARG A 28 -0.87 -10.51 -4.44
N LEU A 29 -2.01 -9.83 -4.64
CA LEU A 29 -3.32 -10.37 -4.31
C LEU A 29 -3.63 -11.61 -5.13
N ALA A 30 -3.38 -11.58 -6.44
CA ALA A 30 -3.58 -12.73 -7.30
C ALA A 30 -2.70 -13.93 -6.90
N GLU A 31 -1.43 -13.69 -6.58
CA GLU A 31 -0.50 -14.70 -6.05
C GLU A 31 -1.01 -15.30 -4.73
N ALA A 32 -1.49 -14.46 -3.81
CA ALA A 32 -2.04 -14.90 -2.54
C ALA A 32 -3.31 -15.74 -2.71
N ILE A 33 -4.21 -15.37 -3.62
CA ILE A 33 -5.41 -16.14 -3.95
C ILE A 33 -5.03 -17.52 -4.53
N LYS A 34 -4.05 -17.57 -5.44
CA LYS A 34 -3.53 -18.83 -5.99
C LYS A 34 -2.93 -19.72 -4.90
N ALA A 35 -2.17 -19.14 -3.97
CA ALA A 35 -1.61 -19.85 -2.83
C ALA A 35 -2.68 -20.38 -1.85
N CYS A 36 -3.90 -19.82 -1.89
CA CYS A 36 -5.06 -20.33 -1.17
C CYS A 36 -5.82 -21.48 -1.89
N GLY A 37 -5.33 -21.94 -3.03
CA GLY A 37 -5.96 -23.05 -3.80
C GLY A 37 -7.09 -22.59 -4.73
N HIS A 38 -7.11 -21.33 -5.15
CA HIS A 38 -8.11 -20.80 -6.07
C HIS A 38 -7.45 -20.30 -7.37
N ARG A 39 -8.23 -20.19 -8.45
CA ARG A 39 -7.77 -19.55 -9.67
C ARG A 39 -7.79 -18.03 -9.51
N ALA A 40 -6.77 -17.36 -10.01
CA ALA A 40 -6.72 -15.92 -10.09
C ALA A 40 -6.13 -15.50 -11.43
N VAL A 41 -6.81 -14.59 -12.12
CA VAL A 41 -6.43 -14.07 -13.43
C VAL A 41 -6.50 -12.54 -13.39
N LEU A 42 -5.43 -11.87 -13.78
CA LEU A 42 -5.43 -10.42 -13.98
C LEU A 42 -6.04 -10.09 -15.34
N VAL A 43 -7.03 -9.23 -15.33
CA VAL A 43 -7.61 -8.66 -16.56
C VAL A 43 -6.86 -7.36 -16.83
N GLN A 44 -6.15 -7.32 -17.94
CA GLN A 44 -5.32 -6.19 -18.38
C GLN A 44 -5.80 -5.68 -19.74
N GLU A 45 -5.36 -4.52 -20.20
CA GLU A 45 -5.70 -4.06 -21.55
C GLU A 45 -5.08 -5.00 -22.60
N SER A 46 -3.82 -5.43 -22.39
CA SER A 46 -3.11 -6.41 -23.21
C SER A 46 -2.73 -7.64 -22.39
N ALA A 47 -2.97 -8.85 -22.89
CA ALA A 47 -2.73 -10.09 -22.16
C ALA A 47 -1.27 -10.25 -21.68
N ASP A 48 -0.30 -9.80 -22.48
CA ASP A 48 1.12 -9.98 -22.23
C ASP A 48 1.76 -8.76 -21.52
N PHE A 49 0.95 -7.78 -21.10
CA PHE A 49 1.49 -6.61 -20.43
C PHE A 49 2.04 -6.96 -19.06
N HIS A 50 3.25 -6.50 -18.78
CA HIS A 50 3.88 -6.52 -17.47
C HIS A 50 4.52 -5.16 -17.18
N PRO A 51 4.29 -4.55 -15.98
CA PRO A 51 4.85 -3.24 -15.65
C PRO A 51 6.39 -3.17 -15.64
N GLY A 52 7.08 -4.30 -15.56
CA GLY A 52 8.54 -4.44 -15.72
C GLY A 52 9.37 -4.11 -14.48
N TRP A 53 8.81 -3.47 -13.46
CA TRP A 53 9.57 -3.01 -12.28
C TRP A 53 9.48 -3.92 -11.04
N PHE A 54 8.73 -5.03 -11.12
CA PHE A 54 8.67 -6.11 -10.13
C PHE A 54 8.46 -7.45 -10.84
N GLN A 55 8.71 -8.56 -10.15
CA GLN A 55 8.46 -9.90 -10.70
C GLN A 55 7.04 -10.36 -10.37
N SER A 56 6.37 -10.99 -11.34
CA SER A 56 5.08 -11.67 -11.16
C SER A 56 4.91 -12.78 -12.19
N LYS A 57 4.29 -13.89 -11.76
CA LYS A 57 3.97 -15.05 -12.62
C LYS A 57 2.46 -15.35 -12.59
N VAL A 58 1.66 -14.32 -12.49
CA VAL A 58 0.20 -14.45 -12.48
C VAL A 58 -0.31 -14.59 -13.90
N SER A 59 -1.33 -15.44 -14.11
CA SER A 59 -2.02 -15.55 -15.39
C SER A 59 -2.75 -14.26 -15.72
N THR A 60 -2.71 -13.86 -16.98
CA THR A 60 -3.32 -12.63 -17.49
C THR A 60 -4.29 -12.94 -18.63
N ILE A 61 -5.24 -12.07 -18.89
CA ILE A 61 -6.16 -12.10 -20.04
C ILE A 61 -6.37 -10.68 -20.55
N ALA A 62 -6.46 -10.52 -21.86
CA ALA A 62 -6.85 -9.23 -22.43
C ALA A 62 -8.29 -8.87 -22.06
N ARG A 63 -8.53 -7.61 -21.76
CA ARG A 63 -9.87 -7.12 -21.40
C ARG A 63 -10.92 -7.41 -22.47
N ALA A 64 -10.55 -7.29 -23.75
CA ALA A 64 -11.44 -7.58 -24.87
C ALA A 64 -11.89 -9.06 -24.83
N ASP A 65 -10.96 -9.99 -24.67
CA ASP A 65 -11.23 -11.43 -24.62
C ASP A 65 -12.02 -11.80 -23.36
N TRP A 66 -11.72 -11.15 -22.23
CA TRP A 66 -12.44 -11.35 -20.99
C TRP A 66 -13.92 -10.94 -21.09
N ILE A 67 -14.22 -9.81 -21.76
CA ILE A 67 -15.60 -9.34 -21.94
C ILE A 67 -16.38 -10.21 -22.91
N THR A 68 -15.77 -10.62 -24.04
CA THR A 68 -16.47 -11.29 -25.14
C THR A 68 -16.40 -12.81 -25.07
N GLY A 69 -15.31 -13.37 -24.52
CA GLY A 69 -15.04 -14.81 -24.55
C GLY A 69 -15.28 -15.55 -23.23
N THR A 70 -15.49 -14.83 -22.12
CA THR A 70 -15.64 -15.49 -20.81
C THR A 70 -17.11 -15.83 -20.54
N GLN A 71 -17.38 -17.12 -20.34
CA GLN A 71 -18.64 -17.58 -19.76
C GLN A 71 -18.54 -17.58 -18.25
N PHE A 72 -19.14 -16.58 -17.62
CA PHE A 72 -19.11 -16.43 -16.17
C PHE A 72 -20.07 -17.39 -15.46
N ASN A 73 -19.59 -18.00 -14.39
CA ASN A 73 -20.42 -18.77 -13.47
C ASN A 73 -20.59 -17.99 -12.14
N PRO A 74 -21.76 -17.42 -11.87
CA PRO A 74 -22.00 -16.62 -10.65
C PRO A 74 -21.80 -17.38 -9.34
N GLN A 75 -21.75 -18.72 -9.35
CA GLN A 75 -21.55 -19.54 -8.16
C GLN A 75 -20.06 -19.73 -7.83
N THR A 76 -19.19 -19.69 -8.84
CA THR A 76 -17.75 -19.94 -8.66
C THR A 76 -16.88 -18.74 -8.99
N ASP A 77 -17.36 -17.83 -9.84
CA ASP A 77 -16.59 -16.66 -10.26
C ASP A 77 -16.79 -15.47 -9.34
N VAL A 78 -15.74 -14.70 -9.15
CA VAL A 78 -15.73 -13.45 -8.38
C VAL A 78 -14.94 -12.41 -9.16
N VAL A 79 -15.49 -11.22 -9.32
CA VAL A 79 -14.76 -10.10 -9.94
C VAL A 79 -14.20 -9.19 -8.84
N ILE A 80 -12.90 -8.95 -8.87
CA ILE A 80 -12.22 -8.01 -7.96
C ILE A 80 -11.93 -6.71 -8.73
N VAL A 81 -12.32 -5.59 -8.16
CA VAL A 81 -12.09 -4.26 -8.73
C VAL A 81 -11.47 -3.31 -7.71
N ALA A 82 -10.68 -2.32 -8.15
CA ALA A 82 -10.21 -1.24 -7.29
C ALA A 82 -11.32 -0.21 -7.00
N GLU A 83 -11.14 0.63 -5.98
CA GLU A 83 -12.08 1.71 -5.63
C GLU A 83 -12.34 2.70 -6.76
N THR A 84 -11.37 2.89 -7.66
CA THR A 84 -11.52 3.73 -8.85
C THR A 84 -12.48 3.15 -9.88
N PHE A 85 -12.85 1.86 -9.76
CA PHE A 85 -13.80 1.16 -10.61
C PHE A 85 -15.22 1.12 -10.05
N LEU A 86 -15.50 1.75 -8.92
CA LEU A 86 -16.84 1.80 -8.31
C LEU A 86 -17.97 2.06 -9.32
N PRO A 87 -17.86 3.03 -10.26
CA PRO A 87 -18.91 3.29 -11.25
C PRO A 87 -19.15 2.12 -12.21
N MET A 88 -18.22 1.19 -12.31
CA MET A 88 -18.29 0.06 -13.23
C MET A 88 -18.90 -1.20 -12.61
N ILE A 89 -19.11 -1.24 -11.27
CA ILE A 89 -19.65 -2.42 -10.57
C ILE A 89 -20.91 -2.99 -11.25
N PRO A 90 -21.95 -2.20 -11.59
CA PRO A 90 -23.15 -2.74 -12.21
C PRO A 90 -22.97 -3.18 -13.66
N LYS A 91 -21.86 -2.80 -14.31
CA LYS A 91 -21.61 -3.03 -15.73
C LYS A 91 -20.65 -4.19 -16.01
N LEU A 92 -19.77 -4.49 -15.05
CA LEU A 92 -18.77 -5.54 -15.18
C LEU A 92 -19.39 -6.89 -14.80
N ALA A 93 -19.43 -7.86 -15.75
CA ALA A 93 -19.95 -9.20 -15.52
C ALA A 93 -21.24 -9.20 -14.66
N PRO A 94 -22.38 -8.67 -15.15
CA PRO A 94 -23.61 -8.58 -14.38
C PRO A 94 -24.03 -9.94 -13.81
N GLY A 95 -24.52 -9.95 -12.56
CA GLY A 95 -24.90 -11.15 -11.84
C GLY A 95 -23.76 -11.87 -11.10
N VAL A 96 -22.51 -11.62 -11.48
CA VAL A 96 -21.34 -12.21 -10.81
C VAL A 96 -21.03 -11.45 -9.51
N PRO A 97 -20.74 -12.14 -8.37
CA PRO A 97 -20.30 -11.49 -7.14
C PRO A 97 -19.06 -10.62 -7.32
N LYS A 98 -19.03 -9.44 -6.69
CA LYS A 98 -17.88 -8.54 -6.71
C LYS A 98 -17.25 -8.39 -5.34
N VAL A 99 -15.94 -8.20 -5.35
CA VAL A 99 -15.14 -7.73 -4.23
C VAL A 99 -14.48 -6.41 -4.63
N LEU A 100 -14.59 -5.42 -3.79
CA LEU A 100 -13.86 -4.17 -3.97
C LEU A 100 -12.53 -4.26 -3.21
N PHE A 101 -11.40 -4.24 -3.91
CA PHE A 101 -10.09 -4.10 -3.28
C PHE A 101 -9.77 -2.61 -3.12
N ASN A 102 -10.20 -2.07 -1.97
CA ASN A 102 -10.02 -0.67 -1.61
C ASN A 102 -8.60 -0.43 -1.11
N GLN A 103 -7.78 0.17 -1.95
CA GLN A 103 -6.37 0.44 -1.69
C GLN A 103 -6.14 1.85 -1.13
N ASN A 104 -7.14 2.75 -1.26
CA ASN A 104 -7.12 4.08 -0.66
C ASN A 104 -8.54 4.61 -0.57
N GLY A 105 -9.10 4.69 0.63
CA GLY A 105 -10.47 5.15 0.86
C GLY A 105 -10.77 6.55 0.30
N ALA A 106 -9.77 7.44 0.29
CA ALA A 106 -9.92 8.77 -0.28
C ALA A 106 -10.14 8.75 -1.80
N TYR A 107 -9.57 7.76 -2.52
CA TYR A 107 -9.73 7.64 -3.97
C TYR A 107 -11.11 7.16 -4.41
N SER A 108 -11.92 6.67 -3.49
CA SER A 108 -13.34 6.36 -3.76
C SER A 108 -14.12 7.56 -4.26
N PHE A 109 -13.74 8.76 -3.86
CA PHE A 109 -14.38 10.02 -4.25
C PHE A 109 -13.70 10.73 -5.43
N GLY A 110 -12.58 10.22 -5.90
CA GLY A 110 -11.84 10.75 -7.04
C GLY A 110 -10.34 10.77 -6.82
N VAL A 111 -9.60 10.91 -7.90
CA VAL A 111 -8.14 10.93 -7.92
C VAL A 111 -7.66 12.27 -8.44
N GLN A 112 -6.72 12.91 -7.75
CA GLN A 112 -6.13 14.19 -8.17
C GLN A 112 -7.16 15.29 -8.49
N GLY A 113 -8.17 15.42 -7.62
CA GLY A 113 -9.22 16.45 -7.79
C GLY A 113 -10.27 16.15 -8.86
N LYS A 114 -10.20 15.00 -9.54
CA LYS A 114 -11.21 14.55 -10.50
C LYS A 114 -12.21 13.64 -9.79
N PRO A 115 -13.47 14.07 -9.54
CA PRO A 115 -14.47 13.23 -8.89
C PRO A 115 -14.87 12.08 -9.79
N LEU A 116 -15.05 10.87 -9.19
CA LEU A 116 -15.61 9.72 -9.90
C LEU A 116 -17.13 9.85 -10.06
N LEU A 117 -17.79 10.17 -8.96
CA LEU A 117 -19.23 10.34 -8.83
C LEU A 117 -19.51 11.34 -7.70
N SER A 118 -20.76 11.78 -7.55
CA SER A 118 -21.15 12.52 -6.33
C SER A 118 -20.97 11.63 -5.09
N PRO A 119 -20.70 12.19 -3.91
CA PRO A 119 -20.51 11.41 -2.68
C PRO A 119 -21.68 10.45 -2.39
N GLN A 120 -22.91 10.88 -2.61
CA GLN A 120 -24.10 10.06 -2.41
C GLN A 120 -24.12 8.84 -3.34
N LYS A 121 -23.74 9.02 -4.61
CA LYS A 121 -23.63 7.91 -5.57
C LYS A 121 -22.50 6.96 -5.22
N VAL A 122 -21.36 7.48 -4.77
CA VAL A 122 -20.23 6.65 -4.26
C VAL A 122 -20.73 5.77 -3.12
N LEU A 123 -21.36 6.35 -2.10
CA LEU A 123 -21.88 5.59 -0.95
C LEU A 123 -22.95 4.56 -1.35
N ALA A 124 -23.79 4.88 -2.36
CA ALA A 124 -24.75 3.92 -2.90
C ALA A 124 -24.06 2.75 -3.60
N MET A 125 -22.97 3.00 -4.35
CA MET A 125 -22.20 1.91 -5.00
C MET A 125 -21.56 0.95 -3.99
N TYR A 126 -21.11 1.43 -2.85
CA TYR A 126 -20.63 0.56 -1.76
C TYR A 126 -21.71 -0.35 -1.17
N ARG A 127 -23.00 -0.04 -1.40
CA ARG A 127 -24.14 -0.85 -1.00
C ARG A 127 -24.74 -1.68 -2.13
N HIS A 128 -24.12 -1.66 -3.32
CA HIS A 128 -24.63 -2.42 -4.47
C HIS A 128 -24.76 -3.91 -4.11
N GLN A 129 -25.84 -4.55 -4.55
CA GLN A 129 -26.17 -5.94 -4.16
C GLN A 129 -25.14 -6.97 -4.59
N GLU A 130 -24.47 -6.76 -5.72
CA GLU A 130 -23.42 -7.66 -6.21
C GLU A 130 -22.07 -7.45 -5.52
N LEU A 131 -21.88 -6.32 -4.80
CA LEU A 131 -20.67 -6.08 -4.00
C LEU A 131 -20.78 -6.82 -2.67
N ARG A 132 -20.21 -8.02 -2.60
CA ARG A 132 -20.30 -8.91 -1.43
C ARG A 132 -19.37 -8.49 -0.30
N GLN A 133 -18.12 -8.15 -0.63
CA GLN A 133 -17.12 -7.72 0.34
C GLN A 133 -16.30 -6.53 -0.16
N ILE A 134 -15.76 -5.79 0.79
CA ILE A 134 -14.78 -4.73 0.58
C ILE A 134 -13.52 -5.13 1.31
N TRP A 135 -12.44 -5.30 0.58
CA TRP A 135 -11.12 -5.64 1.08
C TRP A 135 -10.27 -4.37 1.16
N CYS A 136 -9.95 -3.91 2.35
CA CYS A 136 -9.16 -2.71 2.58
C CYS A 136 -7.78 -3.04 3.12
N VAL A 137 -6.82 -2.14 2.93
CA VAL A 137 -5.40 -2.40 3.17
C VAL A 137 -4.85 -1.79 4.46
N SER A 138 -5.66 -1.01 5.19
CA SER A 138 -5.25 -0.39 6.46
C SER A 138 -6.37 -0.38 7.49
N GLU A 139 -6.01 -0.24 8.75
CA GLU A 139 -6.97 -0.07 9.83
C GLU A 139 -7.74 1.27 9.70
N HIS A 140 -7.08 2.31 9.18
CA HIS A 140 -7.74 3.58 8.87
C HIS A 140 -8.88 3.38 7.87
N ASP A 141 -8.60 2.74 6.72
CA ASP A 141 -9.62 2.51 5.69
C ASP A 141 -10.71 1.56 6.20
N ARG A 142 -10.36 0.55 7.00
CA ARG A 142 -11.36 -0.32 7.64
C ARG A 142 -12.34 0.48 8.49
N ARG A 143 -11.85 1.41 9.30
CA ARG A 143 -12.68 2.30 10.14
C ARG A 143 -13.47 3.31 9.30
N LEU A 144 -12.84 3.89 8.28
CA LEU A 144 -13.53 4.81 7.36
C LEU A 144 -14.72 4.11 6.68
N LEU A 145 -14.52 2.90 6.18
CA LEU A 145 -15.55 2.12 5.50
C LEU A 145 -16.67 1.67 6.47
N SER A 146 -16.31 1.19 7.65
CA SER A 146 -17.30 0.70 8.61
C SER A 146 -18.02 1.83 9.36
N LEU A 147 -17.29 2.80 9.91
CA LEU A 147 -17.87 3.89 10.69
C LEU A 147 -18.28 5.08 9.82
N GLY A 148 -17.40 5.54 8.93
CA GLY A 148 -17.65 6.71 8.10
C GLY A 148 -18.70 6.46 7.01
N PHE A 149 -18.60 5.32 6.29
CA PHE A 149 -19.56 4.95 5.25
C PHE A 149 -20.77 4.18 5.81
N GLY A 150 -20.77 3.81 7.09
CA GLY A 150 -21.84 3.05 7.73
C GLY A 150 -22.01 1.64 7.13
N LEU A 151 -20.92 0.99 6.70
CA LEU A 151 -20.97 -0.35 6.16
C LEU A 151 -20.87 -1.39 7.28
N HIS A 152 -21.64 -2.45 7.16
CA HIS A 152 -21.60 -3.52 8.15
C HIS A 152 -20.22 -4.18 8.20
N THR A 153 -19.68 -4.38 9.41
CA THR A 153 -18.32 -4.87 9.63
C THR A 153 -18.03 -6.25 9.02
N ASN A 154 -19.07 -7.08 8.85
CA ASN A 154 -18.92 -8.38 8.19
C ASN A 154 -18.63 -8.27 6.68
N ARG A 155 -18.90 -7.12 6.06
CA ARG A 155 -18.60 -6.87 4.65
C ARG A 155 -17.22 -6.25 4.44
N VAL A 156 -16.61 -5.68 5.48
CA VAL A 156 -15.31 -4.99 5.40
C VAL A 156 -14.23 -5.90 5.98
N ARG A 157 -13.27 -6.31 5.14
CA ARG A 157 -12.16 -7.20 5.50
C ARG A 157 -10.85 -6.49 5.32
N ARG A 158 -9.98 -6.63 6.31
CA ARG A 158 -8.62 -6.16 6.16
C ARG A 158 -7.77 -7.21 5.45
N ILE A 159 -7.12 -6.81 4.35
CA ILE A 159 -6.09 -7.57 3.66
C ILE A 159 -4.74 -6.94 3.97
N VAL A 160 -3.80 -7.75 4.41
CA VAL A 160 -2.44 -7.32 4.66
C VAL A 160 -1.73 -7.13 3.31
N ASN A 161 -1.08 -5.99 3.11
CA ASN A 161 -0.22 -5.79 1.94
C ASN A 161 1.05 -6.63 2.07
N GLY A 162 1.30 -7.50 1.09
CA GLY A 162 2.52 -8.29 1.03
C GLY A 162 3.71 -7.46 0.54
N LEU A 163 4.79 -7.45 1.32
CA LEU A 163 6.09 -6.87 0.94
C LEU A 163 7.01 -7.96 0.40
N GLU A 164 7.97 -7.58 -0.45
CA GLU A 164 9.06 -8.44 -0.94
C GLU A 164 10.17 -8.52 0.12
N THR A 165 9.88 -9.18 1.23
CA THR A 165 10.71 -9.19 2.44
C THR A 165 12.09 -9.82 2.27
N GLU A 166 12.32 -10.55 1.18
CA GLU A 166 13.64 -11.16 0.87
C GLU A 166 14.68 -10.09 0.56
N HIS A 167 14.30 -9.01 -0.11
CA HIS A 167 15.18 -7.91 -0.49
C HIS A 167 15.12 -6.74 0.49
N LEU A 168 14.00 -6.54 1.16
CA LEU A 168 13.78 -5.48 2.13
C LEU A 168 14.31 -5.91 3.50
N LYS A 169 15.58 -5.65 3.77
CA LYS A 169 16.26 -5.93 5.05
C LYS A 169 17.34 -4.88 5.33
N PRO A 170 17.68 -4.59 6.59
CA PRO A 170 18.74 -3.65 6.90
C PRO A 170 20.09 -4.09 6.31
N SER A 171 20.90 -3.12 5.91
CA SER A 171 22.34 -3.36 5.70
C SER A 171 23.11 -3.21 7.01
N GLY A 172 24.24 -3.89 7.18
CA GLY A 172 25.05 -3.79 8.39
C GLY A 172 25.71 -2.42 8.60
N ARG A 173 25.63 -1.50 7.63
CA ARG A 173 26.18 -0.14 7.71
C ARG A 173 25.14 0.87 7.27
N LYS A 174 24.65 1.67 8.20
CA LYS A 174 23.76 2.80 7.94
C LYS A 174 24.54 4.10 7.88
N LYS A 175 24.21 4.95 6.92
CA LYS A 175 24.76 6.31 6.78
C LYS A 175 23.85 7.31 7.48
N ARG A 176 24.40 8.40 8.01
CA ARG A 176 23.62 9.58 8.40
C ARG A 176 23.05 10.25 7.14
N GLN A 177 22.08 9.57 6.57
CA GLN A 177 21.42 9.95 5.32
C GLN A 177 19.91 9.91 5.53
N VAL A 178 19.28 10.96 5.07
CA VAL A 178 17.83 11.08 4.93
C VAL A 178 17.46 10.74 3.50
N VAL A 179 16.63 9.72 3.34
CA VAL A 179 16.05 9.36 2.04
C VAL A 179 14.57 9.73 2.01
N TYR A 180 14.07 10.20 0.88
CA TYR A 180 12.68 10.62 0.74
C TYR A 180 12.15 10.48 -0.70
N MET A 181 10.82 10.33 -0.83
CA MET A 181 10.11 10.22 -2.11
C MET A 181 9.15 11.41 -2.28
N PRO A 182 9.55 12.47 -3.01
CA PRO A 182 8.76 13.71 -3.07
C PRO A 182 7.55 13.65 -4.00
N ARG A 183 7.36 12.58 -4.77
CA ARG A 183 6.41 12.49 -5.89
C ARG A 183 4.99 12.97 -5.58
N LYS A 184 4.44 12.67 -4.40
CA LYS A 184 3.04 13.03 -4.06
C LYS A 184 2.88 14.50 -3.64
N ASN A 185 3.77 14.97 -2.78
CA ASN A 185 3.74 16.34 -2.22
C ASN A 185 5.12 16.97 -2.38
N ASN A 186 5.50 17.22 -3.63
CA ASN A 186 6.84 17.75 -3.96
C ASN A 186 7.06 19.14 -3.36
N ALA A 187 6.05 20.01 -3.37
CA ALA A 187 6.16 21.35 -2.81
C ALA A 187 6.50 21.31 -1.31
N ASP A 188 5.81 20.48 -0.52
CA ASP A 188 6.11 20.30 0.90
C ASP A 188 7.53 19.74 1.10
N ALA A 189 7.93 18.77 0.27
CA ALA A 189 9.26 18.20 0.36
C ALA A 189 10.35 19.25 0.11
N GLU A 190 10.19 20.10 -0.88
CA GLU A 190 11.13 21.19 -1.19
C GLU A 190 11.26 22.18 -0.02
N VAL A 191 10.12 22.60 0.56
CA VAL A 191 10.12 23.50 1.71
C VAL A 191 10.80 22.86 2.93
N VAL A 192 10.41 21.63 3.29
CA VAL A 192 10.98 20.92 4.45
C VAL A 192 12.49 20.70 4.26
N MET A 193 12.95 20.33 3.06
CA MET A 193 14.38 20.17 2.81
C MET A 193 15.13 21.48 2.95
N ALA A 194 14.59 22.60 2.45
CA ALA A 194 15.19 23.93 2.61
C ALA A 194 15.28 24.35 4.09
N LEU A 195 14.22 24.09 4.86
CA LEU A 195 14.21 24.37 6.30
C LEU A 195 15.22 23.52 7.09
N LEU A 196 15.34 22.23 6.78
CA LEU A 196 16.31 21.33 7.40
C LEU A 196 17.76 21.75 7.12
N GLN A 197 18.06 22.18 5.89
CA GLN A 197 19.38 22.63 5.49
C GLN A 197 19.82 23.93 6.22
N GLN A 198 18.90 24.75 6.75
CA GLN A 198 19.21 25.91 7.58
C GLN A 198 19.61 25.52 9.01
N GLN A 199 19.38 24.28 9.42
CA GLN A 199 19.60 23.88 10.80
C GLN A 199 21.07 23.48 11.05
N PRO A 200 21.79 24.10 12.01
CA PRO A 200 23.18 23.75 12.31
C PRO A 200 23.39 22.29 12.68
N TRP A 201 22.41 21.67 13.38
CA TRP A 201 22.46 20.29 13.84
C TRP A 201 22.26 19.28 12.69
N PHE A 202 21.73 19.74 11.54
CA PHE A 202 21.47 18.88 10.37
C PHE A 202 22.67 18.76 9.40
N ARG A 203 23.76 19.49 9.64
CA ARG A 203 24.94 19.55 8.74
C ARG A 203 25.61 18.20 8.48
N ASP A 204 25.50 17.26 9.44
CA ASP A 204 26.06 15.92 9.31
C ASP A 204 25.16 14.95 8.52
N TRP A 205 24.00 15.41 8.09
CA TRP A 205 23.06 14.61 7.33
C TRP A 205 23.18 14.88 5.83
N SER A 206 23.21 13.80 5.03
CA SER A 206 23.06 13.88 3.59
C SER A 206 21.62 13.67 3.17
N LEU A 207 21.19 14.31 2.11
CA LEU A 207 19.84 14.20 1.55
C LEU A 207 19.87 13.38 0.26
N LEU A 208 19.00 12.39 0.14
CA LEU A 208 18.87 11.52 -1.03
C LEU A 208 17.41 11.49 -1.52
N PRO A 209 17.04 12.29 -2.52
CA PRO A 209 15.73 12.18 -3.17
C PRO A 209 15.66 10.93 -4.05
N ILE A 210 14.63 10.13 -3.89
CA ILE A 210 14.31 9.01 -4.78
C ILE A 210 13.40 9.53 -5.89
N ARG A 211 13.94 9.63 -7.10
CA ARG A 211 13.23 10.06 -8.31
C ARG A 211 13.67 9.19 -9.49
N ASN A 212 12.72 8.63 -10.23
CA ASN A 212 12.98 7.84 -11.44
C ASN A 212 14.01 6.72 -11.26
N CYS A 213 14.00 6.08 -10.09
CA CYS A 213 14.87 4.98 -9.72
C CYS A 213 14.19 3.63 -9.98
N SER A 214 14.96 2.62 -10.31
CA SER A 214 14.53 1.23 -10.29
C SER A 214 14.21 0.77 -8.85
N HIS A 215 13.42 -0.29 -8.70
CA HIS A 215 13.11 -0.83 -7.37
C HIS A 215 14.36 -1.27 -6.61
N ALA A 216 15.37 -1.81 -7.30
CA ALA A 216 16.64 -2.21 -6.69
C ALA A 216 17.41 -0.99 -6.11
N GLU A 217 17.46 0.12 -6.84
CA GLU A 217 18.06 1.37 -6.36
C GLU A 217 17.29 1.96 -5.18
N VAL A 218 15.96 1.89 -5.18
CA VAL A 218 15.12 2.28 -4.04
C VAL A 218 15.48 1.44 -2.81
N VAL A 219 15.53 0.12 -2.94
CA VAL A 219 15.90 -0.79 -1.84
C VAL A 219 17.29 -0.47 -1.31
N GLN A 220 18.28 -0.29 -2.20
CA GLN A 220 19.65 0.06 -1.82
C GLN A 220 19.71 1.40 -1.06
N ALA A 221 19.00 2.41 -1.53
CA ALA A 221 18.92 3.71 -0.86
C ALA A 221 18.33 3.59 0.55
N LEU A 222 17.24 2.84 0.71
CA LEU A 222 16.62 2.57 2.02
C LEU A 222 17.54 1.77 2.94
N GLN A 223 18.21 0.75 2.42
CA GLN A 223 19.16 -0.09 3.18
C GLN A 223 20.31 0.73 3.78
N GLN A 224 20.82 1.71 3.05
CA GLN A 224 21.96 2.51 3.46
C GLN A 224 21.61 3.71 4.34
N SER A 225 20.34 4.12 4.37
CA SER A 225 19.90 5.33 5.05
C SER A 225 19.40 5.05 6.48
N LEU A 226 19.70 5.96 7.41
CA LEU A 226 19.18 5.89 8.78
C LEU A 226 17.73 6.36 8.89
N MET A 227 17.33 7.33 8.05
CA MET A 227 16.03 7.98 8.19
C MET A 227 15.32 8.07 6.84
N PHE A 228 14.01 7.81 6.86
CA PHE A 228 13.11 8.03 5.73
C PHE A 228 12.10 9.14 6.08
N LEU A 229 11.97 10.13 5.20
CA LEU A 229 10.92 11.16 5.32
C LEU A 229 9.75 10.85 4.41
N SER A 230 8.57 10.78 5.00
CA SER A 230 7.32 10.46 4.31
C SER A 230 6.54 11.74 3.96
N PHE A 231 6.35 11.96 2.65
CA PHE A 231 5.49 13.02 2.11
C PHE A 231 4.20 12.46 1.49
N GLY A 232 3.87 11.20 1.79
CA GLY A 232 2.69 10.53 1.24
C GLY A 232 1.40 11.02 1.89
N HIS A 233 0.54 11.75 1.13
CA HIS A 233 -0.80 12.11 1.58
C HIS A 233 -1.70 12.42 0.35
N PRO A 234 -2.94 11.87 0.29
CA PRO A 234 -3.45 10.76 1.10
C PRO A 234 -2.83 9.41 0.70
N GLU A 235 -2.71 8.49 1.65
CA GLU A 235 -2.24 7.12 1.42
C GLU A 235 -3.25 6.13 2.02
N GLY A 236 -3.48 5.01 1.32
CA GLY A 236 -4.31 3.95 1.86
C GLY A 236 -3.56 3.03 2.83
N PHE A 237 -2.21 2.92 2.68
CA PHE A 237 -1.36 2.14 3.58
C PHE A 237 0.01 2.80 3.81
N GLY A 238 0.65 3.32 2.74
CA GLY A 238 1.99 3.88 2.82
C GLY A 238 3.08 2.84 2.57
N LEU A 239 3.03 2.15 1.43
CA LEU A 239 4.05 1.17 1.04
C LEU A 239 5.49 1.67 1.19
N PRO A 240 5.84 2.93 0.79
CA PRO A 240 7.19 3.43 0.99
C PRO A 240 7.63 3.49 2.45
N VAL A 241 6.72 3.80 3.37
CA VAL A 241 7.00 3.78 4.83
C VAL A 241 7.25 2.36 5.30
N ALA A 242 6.41 1.40 4.87
CA ALA A 242 6.58 -0.01 5.23
C ALA A 242 7.89 -0.58 4.69
N GLU A 243 8.26 -0.25 3.45
CA GLU A 243 9.54 -0.65 2.83
C GLU A 243 10.74 -0.02 3.57
N ALA A 244 10.62 1.24 3.98
CA ALA A 244 11.66 1.93 4.76
C ALA A 244 11.86 1.27 6.13
N LEU A 245 10.79 0.97 6.86
CA LEU A 245 10.83 0.25 8.14
C LEU A 245 11.44 -1.15 7.97
N ALA A 246 11.04 -1.88 6.92
CA ALA A 246 11.59 -3.19 6.61
C ALA A 246 13.09 -3.13 6.28
N CYS A 247 13.57 -2.04 5.71
CA CYS A 247 15.00 -1.79 5.50
C CYS A 247 15.71 -1.22 6.75
N GLY A 248 15.03 -1.08 7.90
CA GLY A 248 15.59 -0.55 9.12
C GLY A 248 15.84 0.96 9.08
N CYS A 249 14.95 1.75 8.45
CA CYS A 249 14.98 3.19 8.56
C CYS A 249 14.06 3.64 9.70
N ALA A 250 14.48 4.62 10.48
CA ALA A 250 13.59 5.42 11.29
C ALA A 250 12.73 6.32 10.38
N VAL A 251 11.50 6.66 10.77
CA VAL A 251 10.56 7.36 9.89
C VAL A 251 9.99 8.63 10.51
N VAL A 252 9.94 9.71 9.75
CA VAL A 252 9.28 10.98 10.12
C VAL A 252 8.38 11.43 8.99
N GLY A 253 7.23 12.00 9.30
CA GLY A 253 6.43 12.74 8.34
C GLY A 253 4.97 12.35 8.26
N TYR A 254 4.38 12.58 7.10
CA TYR A 254 2.96 12.34 6.87
C TYR A 254 2.64 10.86 6.80
N SER A 255 1.71 10.41 7.63
CA SER A 255 1.21 9.02 7.59
C SER A 255 0.29 8.77 6.39
N GLY A 256 -0.21 9.84 5.78
CA GLY A 256 -1.21 9.77 4.72
C GLY A 256 -2.55 9.19 5.17
N LEU A 257 -2.79 9.12 6.48
CA LEU A 257 -3.91 8.50 7.18
C LEU A 257 -3.82 6.96 7.22
N GLY A 258 -3.74 6.27 6.09
CA GLY A 258 -3.63 4.80 6.05
C GLY A 258 -2.33 4.26 6.66
N GLY A 259 -1.26 5.05 6.62
CA GLY A 259 0.03 4.69 7.22
C GLY A 259 0.15 4.92 8.73
N ARG A 260 -0.89 5.44 9.41
CA ARG A 260 -0.87 5.70 10.87
C ARG A 260 -0.42 4.50 11.69
N GLU A 261 -0.85 3.31 11.30
CA GLU A 261 -0.46 2.08 11.98
C GLU A 261 1.05 1.78 11.88
N LEU A 262 1.70 2.16 10.76
CA LEU A 262 3.13 2.02 10.57
C LEU A 262 3.92 3.00 11.45
N PHE A 263 3.45 4.25 11.53
CA PHE A 263 4.04 5.24 12.43
C PHE A 263 3.83 4.90 13.90
N ALA A 264 2.64 4.43 14.29
CA ALA A 264 2.36 3.97 15.65
C ALA A 264 3.25 2.78 16.03
N PHE A 265 3.46 1.84 15.12
CA PHE A 265 4.36 0.72 15.29
C PHE A 265 5.82 1.19 15.47
N ALA A 266 6.34 2.02 14.58
CA ALA A 266 7.70 2.56 14.66
C ALA A 266 7.92 3.40 15.92
N ARG A 267 6.90 4.11 16.39
CA ARG A 267 6.92 4.85 17.67
C ARG A 267 7.14 3.94 18.86
N GLY A 268 6.60 2.71 18.86
CA GLY A 268 6.85 1.70 19.90
C GLY A 268 8.33 1.36 20.06
N TYR A 269 9.12 1.53 18.99
CA TYR A 269 10.59 1.40 19.01
C TYR A 269 11.32 2.74 19.26
N GLY A 270 10.61 3.86 19.40
CA GLY A 270 11.23 5.19 19.43
C GLY A 270 11.74 5.68 18.07
N LEU A 271 11.35 5.02 16.97
CA LEU A 271 11.89 5.21 15.62
C LEU A 271 10.85 5.77 14.63
N GLY A 272 9.71 6.28 15.13
CA GLY A 272 8.64 6.83 14.30
C GLY A 272 8.02 8.10 14.86
N ILE A 273 7.94 9.15 14.04
CA ILE A 273 7.28 10.42 14.37
C ILE A 273 6.30 10.78 13.26
N GLU A 274 5.00 10.69 13.56
CA GLU A 274 3.94 11.14 12.66
C GLU A 274 3.79 12.66 12.75
N VAL A 275 3.76 13.32 11.61
CA VAL A 275 3.56 14.77 11.47
C VAL A 275 2.22 15.03 10.79
N ALA A 276 1.50 16.05 11.22
CA ALA A 276 0.26 16.47 10.57
C ALA A 276 0.54 16.98 9.15
N PHE A 277 -0.37 16.71 8.22
CA PHE A 277 -0.23 17.17 6.84
C PHE A 277 -0.16 18.70 6.78
N GLY A 278 0.88 19.24 6.14
CA GLY A 278 1.13 20.67 6.04
C GLY A 278 1.87 21.31 7.21
N ASP A 279 2.18 20.57 8.27
CA ASP A 279 2.94 21.06 9.42
C ASP A 279 4.46 20.94 9.17
N TRP A 280 5.02 21.92 8.47
CA TRP A 280 6.44 21.98 8.16
C TRP A 280 7.32 22.17 9.39
N LEU A 281 6.86 22.94 10.40
CA LEU A 281 7.59 23.11 11.67
C LEU A 281 7.65 21.80 12.44
N GLY A 282 6.51 21.12 12.60
CA GLY A 282 6.44 19.79 13.21
C GLY A 282 7.30 18.76 12.48
N PHE A 283 7.50 18.93 11.16
CA PHE A 283 8.40 18.08 10.40
C PHE A 283 9.87 18.28 10.78
N VAL A 284 10.32 19.53 10.87
CA VAL A 284 11.69 19.90 11.30
C VAL A 284 11.95 19.44 12.74
N ASP A 285 11.00 19.68 13.64
CA ASP A 285 11.09 19.26 15.05
C ASP A 285 11.11 17.73 15.18
N GLY A 286 10.30 17.03 14.40
CA GLY A 286 10.28 15.56 14.39
C GLY A 286 11.63 14.97 13.93
N VAL A 287 12.23 15.53 12.88
CA VAL A 287 13.56 15.11 12.41
C VAL A 287 14.62 15.40 13.50
N ARG A 288 14.55 16.57 14.18
CA ARG A 288 15.44 16.91 15.27
C ARG A 288 15.33 15.96 16.46
N GLN A 289 14.11 15.67 16.90
CA GLN A 289 13.85 14.73 17.99
C GLN A 289 14.43 13.34 17.66
N LEU A 290 14.19 12.88 16.45
CA LEU A 290 14.70 11.58 16.03
C LEU A 290 16.23 11.57 15.88
N ASP A 291 16.84 12.65 15.37
CA ASP A 291 18.31 12.81 15.35
C ASP A 291 18.91 12.70 16.76
N GLN A 292 18.32 13.39 17.74
CA GLN A 292 18.76 13.32 19.14
C GLN A 292 18.66 11.89 19.70
N HIS A 293 17.54 11.22 19.45
CA HIS A 293 17.34 9.84 19.88
C HIS A 293 18.38 8.87 19.25
N LEU A 294 18.62 8.99 17.96
CA LEU A 294 19.60 8.18 17.23
C LEU A 294 21.05 8.42 17.74
N ARG A 295 21.39 9.65 18.14
CA ARG A 295 22.71 9.97 18.73
C ARG A 295 22.87 9.40 20.13
N GLN A 296 21.82 9.38 20.93
CA GLN A 296 21.88 8.88 22.32
C GLN A 296 21.99 7.36 22.41
N ARG A 297 21.60 6.64 21.39
CA ARG A 297 21.50 5.18 21.36
C ARG A 297 22.47 4.50 20.41
N GLN A 298 23.62 5.09 20.13
CA GLN A 298 24.57 4.57 19.13
C GLN A 298 24.92 3.10 19.32
N ASP A 299 25.10 2.65 20.57
CA ASP A 299 25.54 1.27 20.87
C ASP A 299 24.44 0.21 20.65
N ASP A 300 23.16 0.57 20.77
CA ASP A 300 22.02 -0.36 20.63
C ASP A 300 21.17 -0.08 19.36
N LEU A 301 21.49 0.97 18.64
CA LEU A 301 20.69 1.45 17.51
C LEU A 301 20.50 0.38 16.42
N LEU A 302 21.57 -0.25 16.00
CA LEU A 302 21.50 -1.27 14.93
C LEU A 302 20.64 -2.46 15.35
N HIS A 303 20.70 -2.85 16.60
CA HIS A 303 19.86 -3.91 17.15
C HIS A 303 18.37 -3.51 17.15
N GLN A 304 18.04 -2.27 17.55
CA GLN A 304 16.67 -1.77 17.52
C GLN A 304 16.12 -1.67 16.09
N LEU A 305 16.92 -1.16 15.14
CA LEU A 305 16.54 -1.08 13.73
C LEU A 305 16.31 -2.47 13.15
N GLN A 306 17.15 -3.45 13.53
CA GLN A 306 17.01 -4.83 13.10
C GLN A 306 15.73 -5.46 13.67
N ALA A 307 15.48 -5.33 14.98
CA ALA A 307 14.29 -5.88 15.64
C ALA A 307 12.99 -5.30 15.05
N MET A 308 12.95 -3.98 14.83
CA MET A 308 11.83 -3.32 14.16
C MET A 308 11.61 -3.86 12.73
N SER A 309 12.70 -3.99 11.97
CA SER A 309 12.66 -4.53 10.61
C SER A 309 12.12 -5.96 10.57
N ASP A 310 12.61 -6.83 11.44
CA ASP A 310 12.20 -8.24 11.47
C ASP A 310 10.70 -8.36 11.77
N GLU A 311 10.18 -7.57 12.70
CA GLU A 311 8.75 -7.58 13.02
C GLU A 311 7.90 -7.03 11.86
N VAL A 312 8.31 -5.93 11.21
CA VAL A 312 7.60 -5.39 10.02
C VAL A 312 7.59 -6.42 8.90
N ARG A 313 8.70 -7.07 8.63
CA ARG A 313 8.82 -8.08 7.59
C ARG A 313 7.94 -9.30 7.87
N GLN A 314 7.79 -9.69 9.13
CA GLN A 314 6.86 -10.74 9.53
C GLN A 314 5.41 -10.31 9.36
N ARG A 315 5.04 -9.11 9.85
CA ARG A 315 3.66 -8.57 9.81
C ARG A 315 3.13 -8.37 8.39
N TYR A 316 4.01 -7.99 7.47
CA TYR A 316 3.65 -7.65 6.09
C TYR A 316 4.29 -8.60 5.08
N SER A 317 4.51 -9.85 5.46
CA SER A 317 5.03 -10.90 4.58
C SER A 317 3.97 -11.35 3.55
N ALA A 318 4.43 -12.02 2.50
CA ALA A 318 3.55 -12.71 1.55
C ALA A 318 2.64 -13.73 2.26
N LEU A 319 3.15 -14.43 3.28
CA LEU A 319 2.37 -15.38 4.10
C LEU A 319 1.29 -14.66 4.92
N ALA A 320 1.58 -13.49 5.50
CA ALA A 320 0.58 -12.68 6.21
C ALA A 320 -0.54 -12.21 5.26
N MET A 321 -0.17 -11.80 4.04
CA MET A 321 -1.15 -11.49 2.99
C MET A 321 -2.01 -12.71 2.65
N GLN A 322 -1.41 -13.85 2.36
CA GLN A 322 -2.12 -15.10 2.07
C GLN A 322 -3.08 -15.47 3.20
N THR A 323 -2.66 -15.38 4.46
CA THR A 323 -3.50 -15.68 5.63
C THR A 323 -4.73 -14.78 5.70
N SER A 324 -4.55 -13.46 5.48
CA SER A 324 -5.65 -12.49 5.48
C SER A 324 -6.61 -12.71 4.30
N VAL A 325 -6.09 -13.02 3.12
CA VAL A 325 -6.86 -13.36 1.92
C VAL A 325 -7.68 -14.65 2.15
N ALA A 326 -7.05 -15.71 2.68
CA ALA A 326 -7.74 -16.95 3.00
C ALA A 326 -8.90 -16.74 3.99
N ALA A 327 -8.70 -15.89 5.00
CA ALA A 327 -9.74 -15.53 5.96
C ALA A 327 -10.92 -14.78 5.29
N ALA A 328 -10.62 -13.86 4.37
CA ALA A 328 -11.63 -13.11 3.63
C ALA A 328 -12.42 -14.01 2.66
N ILE A 329 -11.75 -14.88 1.90
CA ILE A 329 -12.39 -15.81 0.96
C ILE A 329 -13.33 -16.77 1.70
N ARG A 330 -12.97 -17.28 2.90
CA ARG A 330 -13.85 -18.14 3.70
C ARG A 330 -15.18 -17.52 4.07
N GLN A 331 -15.30 -16.21 3.99
CA GLN A 331 -16.49 -15.45 4.37
C GLN A 331 -17.20 -14.81 3.16
N LEU A 332 -16.84 -15.20 1.93
CA LEU A 332 -17.52 -14.78 0.71
C LEU A 332 -18.84 -15.49 0.45
N ASP A 333 -19.10 -16.57 1.17
CA ASP A 333 -20.33 -17.39 1.09
C ASP A 333 -21.50 -16.74 1.80
#